data_ef19d79bf69d014c2f5c9c0af23d9ed7
#
_entry.id   ef19d79bf69d014c2f5c9c0af23d9ed7
#
_cell.length_a   1.000
_cell.length_b   1.000
_cell.length_c   1.000
_cell.angle_alpha   90.00
_cell.angle_beta   90.00
_cell.angle_gamma   90.00
#
_symmetry.space_group_name_H-M   'P 1'
#
loop_
_entity.id
_entity.type
_entity.pdbx_description
1 polymer ?
#
loop_
_entity_poly.entity_id
_entity_poly.type
_entity_poly.pdbx_seq_one_letter_code
_entity_poly.pdbx_strand_id
1 'polypeptide(L)'
;MAFILGHFDVGDYDTWKKQTFDLDPAGRKEAAKGHTISRSVDNPSEVFVRVEFASVNDAKSFRERLLGSGALDNVDVKTPPTVVEVADETTY
;
A
#
# COMPACT_ATOMS: atom_id res chain seq x y z
N MET A 1 -3.46 0.35 -16.18
CA MET A 1 -3.32 0.89 -14.82
C MET A 1 -2.31 0.09 -14.05
N ALA A 2 -1.49 0.77 -13.29
CA ALA A 2 -0.50 0.13 -12.44
C ALA A 2 -0.90 0.25 -10.99
N PHE A 3 -0.49 -0.71 -10.18
CA PHE A 3 -0.78 -0.74 -8.75
C PHE A 3 0.48 -1.06 -7.97
N ILE A 4 0.49 -0.67 -6.71
CA ILE A 4 1.41 -1.22 -5.73
C ILE A 4 0.58 -2.08 -4.78
N LEU A 5 1.01 -3.34 -4.60
CA LEU A 5 0.40 -4.27 -3.66
C LEU A 5 1.37 -4.53 -2.52
N GLY A 6 0.85 -4.59 -1.30
CA GLY A 6 1.63 -4.94 -0.12
C GLY A 6 0.79 -5.65 0.91
N HIS A 7 1.44 -6.48 1.73
CA HIS A 7 0.80 -7.21 2.83
C HIS A 7 1.65 -7.01 4.08
N PHE A 8 1.04 -6.49 5.14
CA PHE A 8 1.74 -6.10 6.37
C PHE A 8 0.95 -6.52 7.60
N ASP A 9 1.66 -6.86 8.66
CA ASP A 9 1.07 -6.92 10.00
C ASP A 9 1.36 -5.58 10.69
N VAL A 10 0.32 -4.82 10.95
CA VAL A 10 0.42 -3.45 11.47
C VAL A 10 0.11 -3.37 12.97
N GLY A 11 -0.17 -4.50 13.62
CA GLY A 11 -0.60 -4.54 15.01
C GLY A 11 -2.01 -3.98 15.16
N ASP A 12 -2.14 -2.85 15.86
CA ASP A 12 -3.44 -2.19 15.97
C ASP A 12 -3.74 -1.37 14.72
N TYR A 13 -4.77 -1.78 13.97
CA TYR A 13 -5.14 -1.14 12.72
C TYR A 13 -5.45 0.35 12.88
N ASP A 14 -6.27 0.71 13.86
CA ASP A 14 -6.69 2.10 14.04
C ASP A 14 -5.51 3.02 14.34
N THR A 15 -4.58 2.56 15.17
CA THR A 15 -3.37 3.30 15.50
C THR A 15 -2.49 3.47 14.28
N TRP A 16 -2.24 2.40 13.54
CA TRP A 16 -1.43 2.45 12.32
C TRP A 16 -2.06 3.38 11.27
N LYS A 17 -3.39 3.26 11.10
CA LYS A 17 -4.11 4.08 10.12
C LYS A 17 -3.94 5.57 10.40
N LYS A 18 -4.12 5.98 11.65
CA LYS A 18 -4.04 7.39 12.06
C LYS A 18 -2.62 7.91 12.15
N GLN A 19 -1.70 7.12 12.67
CA GLN A 19 -0.35 7.58 13.00
C GLN A 19 0.67 7.34 11.90
N THR A 20 0.38 6.50 10.93
CA THR A 20 1.30 6.21 9.84
C THR A 20 0.65 6.46 8.48
N PHE A 21 -0.41 5.74 8.17
CA PHE A 21 -0.98 5.77 6.83
C PHE A 21 -1.58 7.14 6.47
N ASP A 22 -2.39 7.71 7.35
CA ASP A 22 -3.07 8.98 7.09
C ASP A 22 -2.14 10.19 7.10
N LEU A 23 -0.94 10.06 7.68
CA LEU A 23 0.07 11.12 7.63
C LEU A 23 0.71 11.25 6.26
N ASP A 24 0.49 10.27 5.39
CA ASP A 24 0.92 10.30 3.99
C ASP A 24 2.43 10.56 3.82
N PRO A 25 3.30 9.75 4.44
CA PRO A 25 4.73 10.07 4.54
C PRO A 25 5.47 10.12 3.22
N ALA A 26 4.93 9.49 2.16
CA ALA A 26 5.57 9.48 0.85
C ALA A 26 4.81 10.31 -0.20
N GLY A 27 3.78 11.07 0.20
CA GLY A 27 2.99 11.89 -0.72
C GLY A 27 2.04 11.10 -1.60
N ARG A 28 1.46 10.02 -1.08
CA ARG A 28 0.54 9.15 -1.83
C ARG A 28 -0.64 9.90 -2.42
N LYS A 29 -1.21 10.85 -1.67
CA LYS A 29 -2.42 11.57 -2.10
C LYS A 29 -2.22 12.38 -3.37
N GLU A 30 -1.00 12.85 -3.61
CA GLU A 30 -0.67 13.58 -4.83
C GLU A 30 -0.22 12.64 -5.96
N ALA A 31 0.46 11.54 -5.63
CA ALA A 31 1.06 10.66 -6.61
C ALA A 31 0.10 9.61 -7.16
N ALA A 32 -0.85 9.15 -6.35
CA ALA A 32 -1.74 8.04 -6.68
C ALA A 32 -3.14 8.50 -7.04
N LYS A 33 -3.88 7.65 -7.73
CA LYS A 33 -5.29 7.88 -8.05
C LYS A 33 -6.23 7.47 -6.92
N GLY A 34 -5.83 6.53 -6.10
CA GLY A 34 -6.62 6.04 -5.00
C GLY A 34 -5.97 4.83 -4.34
N HIS A 35 -6.61 4.33 -3.32
CA HIS A 35 -6.13 3.13 -2.63
C HIS A 35 -7.29 2.31 -2.09
N THR A 36 -6.99 1.04 -1.80
CA THR A 36 -7.89 0.15 -1.08
C THR A 36 -7.08 -0.54 0.01
N ILE A 37 -7.60 -0.53 1.23
CA ILE A 37 -7.03 -1.30 2.33
C ILE A 37 -8.04 -2.37 2.69
N SER A 38 -7.61 -3.62 2.67
CA SER A 38 -8.39 -4.75 3.12
C SER A 38 -7.75 -5.34 4.36
N ARG A 39 -8.56 -5.81 5.30
CA ARG A 39 -8.08 -6.48 6.51
C ARG A 39 -8.39 -7.95 6.41
N SER A 40 -7.49 -8.79 6.92
CA SER A 40 -7.81 -10.21 7.06
C SER A 40 -8.99 -10.38 8.00
N VAL A 41 -9.97 -11.18 7.60
CA VAL A 41 -11.13 -11.48 8.44
C VAL A 41 -10.72 -12.27 9.66
N ASP A 42 -9.76 -13.18 9.50
CA ASP A 42 -9.29 -14.07 10.59
C ASP A 42 -8.23 -13.40 11.47
N ASN A 43 -7.47 -12.45 10.91
CA ASN A 43 -6.41 -11.75 11.63
C ASN A 43 -6.46 -10.25 11.30
N PRO A 44 -7.26 -9.46 12.04
CA PRO A 44 -7.48 -8.05 11.72
C PRO A 44 -6.26 -7.13 11.81
N SER A 45 -5.15 -7.61 12.37
CA SER A 45 -3.89 -6.83 12.38
C SER A 45 -3.15 -6.92 11.05
N GLU A 46 -3.54 -7.82 10.16
CA GLU A 46 -2.94 -7.95 8.83
C GLU A 46 -3.75 -7.15 7.81
N VAL A 47 -3.05 -6.32 7.05
CA VAL A 47 -3.66 -5.48 6.02
C VAL A 47 -3.07 -5.81 4.66
N PHE A 48 -3.93 -5.70 3.65
CA PHE A 48 -3.57 -5.84 2.25
C PHE A 48 -3.84 -4.49 1.60
N VAL A 49 -2.79 -3.81 1.16
CA VAL A 49 -2.89 -2.45 0.62
C VAL A 49 -2.73 -2.50 -0.89
N ARG A 50 -3.64 -1.83 -1.59
CA ARG A 50 -3.56 -1.65 -3.03
C ARG A 50 -3.64 -0.16 -3.34
N VAL A 51 -2.61 0.37 -4.00
CA VAL A 51 -2.58 1.78 -4.40
C VAL A 51 -2.53 1.85 -5.92
N GLU A 52 -3.42 2.65 -6.50
CA GLU A 52 -3.56 2.76 -7.95
C GLU A 52 -2.79 3.97 -8.49
N PHE A 53 -2.09 3.77 -9.62
CA PHE A 53 -1.32 4.82 -10.29
C PHE A 53 -1.68 4.90 -11.77
N ALA A 54 -1.46 6.07 -12.38
CA ALA A 54 -1.71 6.28 -13.80
C ALA A 54 -0.74 5.48 -14.69
N SER A 55 0.48 5.24 -14.21
CA SER A 55 1.51 4.54 -14.98
C SER A 55 2.42 3.72 -14.07
N VAL A 56 3.14 2.77 -14.69
CA VAL A 56 4.18 1.99 -14.02
C VAL A 56 5.29 2.90 -13.48
N ASN A 57 5.68 3.92 -14.25
CA ASN A 57 6.74 4.84 -13.83
C ASN A 57 6.34 5.62 -12.58
N ASP A 58 5.10 6.08 -12.49
CA ASP A 58 4.59 6.76 -11.30
C ASP A 58 4.59 5.84 -10.09
N ALA A 59 4.18 4.58 -10.28
CA ALA A 59 4.19 3.58 -9.21
C ALA A 59 5.61 3.30 -8.72
N LYS A 60 6.56 3.14 -9.63
CA LYS A 60 7.96 2.89 -9.27
C LYS A 60 8.58 4.06 -8.52
N SER A 61 8.32 5.28 -8.97
CA SER A 61 8.82 6.49 -8.29
C SER A 61 8.27 6.62 -6.88
N PHE A 62 6.98 6.36 -6.72
CA PHE A 62 6.35 6.37 -5.40
C PHE A 62 6.93 5.28 -4.50
N ARG A 63 7.12 4.07 -5.04
CA ARG A 63 7.68 2.95 -4.28
C ARG A 63 9.06 3.30 -3.70
N GLU A 64 9.91 3.95 -4.47
CA GLU A 64 11.22 4.39 -4.00
C GLU A 64 11.10 5.38 -2.85
N ARG A 65 10.21 6.36 -2.96
CA ARG A 65 9.97 7.33 -1.88
C ARG A 65 9.42 6.64 -0.63
N LEU A 66 8.50 5.70 -0.81
CA LEU A 66 7.92 4.94 0.30
C LEU A 66 8.99 4.17 1.06
N LEU A 67 9.84 3.45 0.35
CA LEU A 67 10.91 2.67 0.97
C LEU A 67 11.93 3.55 1.68
N GLY A 68 12.18 4.76 1.19
CA GLY A 68 13.10 5.71 1.81
C GLY A 68 12.48 6.54 2.93
N SER A 69 11.16 6.50 3.11
CA SER A 69 10.46 7.35 4.07
C SER A 69 10.46 6.83 5.51
N GLY A 70 10.81 5.55 5.71
CA GLY A 70 10.73 4.91 7.01
C GLY A 70 9.31 4.46 7.40
N ALA A 71 8.33 4.61 6.50
CA ALA A 71 6.94 4.27 6.80
C ALA A 71 6.72 2.80 7.13
N LEU A 72 7.61 1.91 6.68
CA LEU A 72 7.52 0.47 6.92
C LEU A 72 8.36 -0.01 8.10
N ASP A 73 9.07 0.89 8.78
CA ASP A 73 9.98 0.51 9.87
C ASP A 73 9.26 -0.07 11.09
N ASN A 74 8.02 0.33 11.32
CA ASN A 74 7.23 -0.07 12.48
C ASN A 74 6.18 -1.14 12.19
N VAL A 75 6.24 -1.75 11.02
CA VAL A 75 5.31 -2.81 10.62
C VAL A 75 6.08 -4.07 10.26
N ASP A 76 5.42 -5.23 10.40
CA ASP A 76 5.98 -6.49 9.96
C ASP A 76 5.59 -6.72 8.50
N VAL A 77 6.58 -6.61 7.61
CA VAL A 77 6.34 -6.75 6.16
C VAL A 77 6.23 -8.22 5.80
N LYS A 78 5.03 -8.65 5.40
CA LYS A 78 4.78 -10.02 4.92
C LYS A 78 5.06 -10.13 3.43
N THR A 79 4.58 -9.13 2.66
CA THR A 79 4.91 -8.98 1.25
C THR A 79 5.31 -7.54 1.03
N PRO A 80 6.54 -7.27 0.57
CA PRO A 80 6.98 -5.89 0.35
C PRO A 80 6.17 -5.21 -0.77
N PRO A 81 6.13 -3.87 -0.78
CA PRO A 81 5.45 -3.14 -1.84
C PRO A 81 5.97 -3.56 -3.22
N THR A 82 5.06 -4.07 -4.06
CA THR A 82 5.40 -4.62 -5.37
C THR A 82 4.58 -3.90 -6.44
N VAL A 83 5.26 -3.38 -7.45
CA VAL A 83 4.60 -2.77 -8.60
C VAL A 83 4.06 -3.86 -9.51
N VAL A 84 2.76 -3.78 -9.82
CA VAL A 84 2.09 -4.77 -10.66
C VAL A 84 1.25 -4.08 -11.72
N GLU A 85 1.00 -4.79 -12.81
CA GLU A 85 0.02 -4.42 -13.83
C GLU A 85 -1.05 -5.50 -13.88
N VAL A 86 -2.27 -5.10 -14.22
CA VAL A 86 -3.37 -6.06 -14.38
C VAL A 86 -3.09 -6.91 -15.62
N ALA A 87 -3.05 -8.23 -15.44
CA ALA A 87 -2.83 -9.17 -16.52
C ALA A 87 -4.14 -9.75 -17.06
N ASP A 88 -5.14 -9.90 -16.19
CA ASP A 88 -6.46 -10.39 -16.55
C ASP A 88 -7.47 -9.86 -15.56
N GLU A 89 -8.62 -9.43 -16.05
CA GLU A 89 -9.72 -8.95 -15.22
C GLU A 89 -11.02 -9.40 -15.86
N THR A 90 -11.79 -10.19 -15.13
CA THR A 90 -13.05 -10.77 -15.62
C THR A 90 -14.13 -10.63 -14.55
N THR A 91 -15.32 -10.26 -14.98
CA THR A 91 -16.50 -10.21 -14.10
C THR A 91 -17.40 -11.42 -14.40
N TYR A 92 -17.78 -12.12 -13.37
CA TYR A 92 -18.69 -13.25 -13.48
C TYR A 92 -20.13 -12.86 -13.19
#